data_3c68c8b0f7367be0058553ce4df625ea
#
_entry.id   3c68c8b0f7367be0058553ce4df625ea
#
_cell.length_a   1.000
_cell.length_b   1.000
_cell.length_c   1.000
_cell.angle_alpha   90.00
_cell.angle_beta   90.00
_cell.angle_gamma   90.00
#
_symmetry.space_group_name_H-M   'P 1'
#
loop_
_entity.id
_entity.type
_entity.pdbx_description
1 polymer ?
#
loop_
_entity_poly.entity_id
_entity_poly.type
_entity_poly.pdbx_seq_one_letter_code
_entity_poly.pdbx_strand_id
1 'polypeptide(L)'
;SVSESSFDAWVKFYRQDENSNNAGTSYYNKGCLVALCLDLGLRLRGSSLDALMRKLYENAQKGIQVHERTIVELCNELTGDNWIEQINHLINTTDELPLDQLFPEFGLSYSLKNDKSLPLGLKLVEKPEGVLVQSARRDGAAAQAGLSAHDVIIAIDGLKATVKLLEKYAKQVGIY
;
A
#
# COMPACT_ATOMS: atom_id res chain seq x y z
N SER A 1 -5.56 6.44 5.80
CA SER A 1 -5.13 5.66 7.00
C SER A 1 -5.67 4.25 6.94
N VAL A 2 -5.11 3.33 7.76
CA VAL A 2 -5.65 1.96 7.88
C VAL A 2 -7.09 2.00 8.40
N SER A 3 -7.39 2.86 9.34
CA SER A 3 -8.75 3.01 9.90
C SER A 3 -9.76 3.48 8.86
N GLU A 4 -9.41 4.44 8.03
CA GLU A 4 -10.25 4.92 6.94
C GLU A 4 -10.53 3.83 5.90
N SER A 5 -9.48 3.11 5.48
CA SER A 5 -9.63 2.00 4.53
C SER A 5 -10.43 0.83 5.12
N SER A 6 -10.37 0.61 6.44
CA SER A 6 -11.14 -0.42 7.12
C SER A 6 -12.62 -0.06 7.23
N PHE A 7 -12.94 1.21 7.49
CA PHE A 7 -14.32 1.68 7.58
C PHE A 7 -15.09 1.48 6.27
N ASP A 8 -14.45 1.79 5.14
CA ASP A 8 -15.04 1.70 3.81
C ASP A 8 -14.80 0.36 3.10
N ALA A 9 -14.19 -0.62 3.78
CA ALA A 9 -13.71 -1.86 3.15
C ALA A 9 -14.79 -2.63 2.39
N TRP A 10 -16.00 -2.74 2.96
CA TRP A 10 -17.11 -3.45 2.31
C TRP A 10 -17.61 -2.78 1.03
N VAL A 11 -17.49 -1.48 0.93
CA VAL A 11 -17.94 -0.72 -0.24
C VAL A 11 -16.80 -0.58 -1.25
N LYS A 12 -15.64 -0.10 -0.81
CA LYS A 12 -14.53 0.26 -1.71
C LYS A 12 -13.66 -0.93 -2.11
N PHE A 13 -13.44 -1.89 -1.20
CA PHE A 13 -12.55 -3.02 -1.47
C PHE A 13 -13.25 -4.13 -2.28
N TYR A 14 -14.53 -4.40 -1.98
CA TYR A 14 -15.29 -5.45 -2.66
C TYR A 14 -16.09 -4.98 -3.86
N ARG A 15 -16.26 -3.67 -4.06
CA ARG A 15 -16.83 -3.05 -5.25
C ARG A 15 -15.80 -2.21 -5.96
N GLN A 16 -14.84 -2.88 -6.59
CA GLN A 16 -13.81 -2.22 -7.36
C GLN A 16 -14.37 -1.67 -8.67
N ASP A 17 -13.99 -0.43 -8.97
CA ASP A 17 -14.24 0.25 -10.22
C ASP A 17 -12.90 0.73 -10.85
N GLU A 18 -12.97 1.45 -11.95
CA GLU A 18 -11.81 2.02 -12.65
C GLU A 18 -10.98 2.99 -11.79
N ASN A 19 -11.58 3.58 -10.75
CA ASN A 19 -10.92 4.51 -9.82
C ASN A 19 -10.39 3.83 -8.55
N SER A 20 -10.61 2.55 -8.37
CA SER A 20 -10.20 1.82 -7.15
C SER A 20 -8.70 1.91 -6.89
N ASN A 21 -7.88 1.99 -7.95
CA ASN A 21 -6.43 2.21 -7.84
C ASN A 21 -6.06 3.58 -7.23
N ASN A 22 -6.96 4.55 -7.32
CA ASN A 22 -6.79 5.91 -6.77
C ASN A 22 -7.45 6.10 -5.40
N ALA A 23 -8.38 5.22 -5.02
CA ALA A 23 -9.28 5.43 -3.89
C ALA A 23 -8.98 4.55 -2.68
N GLY A 24 -8.16 3.53 -2.80
CA GLY A 24 -8.02 2.56 -1.74
C GLY A 24 -6.60 2.06 -1.49
N THR A 25 -6.19 2.10 -0.23
CA THR A 25 -5.10 1.26 0.26
C THR A 25 -5.71 -0.07 0.66
N SER A 26 -5.18 -1.19 0.15
CA SER A 26 -5.57 -2.51 0.63
C SER A 26 -5.23 -2.61 2.12
N TYR A 27 -6.22 -2.69 2.99
CA TYR A 27 -6.01 -2.84 4.43
C TYR A 27 -5.33 -4.17 4.77
N TYR A 28 -5.45 -5.20 3.92
CA TYR A 28 -4.68 -6.44 4.05
C TYR A 28 -3.18 -6.19 3.87
N ASN A 29 -2.79 -5.48 2.81
CA ASN A 29 -1.39 -5.18 2.55
C ASN A 29 -0.82 -4.25 3.63
N LYS A 30 -1.56 -3.21 4.01
CA LYS A 30 -1.14 -2.29 5.08
C LYS A 30 -1.05 -3.03 6.41
N GLY A 31 -2.04 -3.88 6.76
CA GLY A 31 -2.02 -4.70 7.96
C GLY A 31 -0.84 -5.67 8.02
N CYS A 32 -0.49 -6.30 6.89
CA CYS A 32 0.69 -7.14 6.78
C CYS A 32 1.99 -6.36 7.06
N LEU A 33 2.13 -5.16 6.51
CA LEU A 33 3.28 -4.29 6.75
C LEU A 33 3.35 -3.78 8.19
N VAL A 34 2.21 -3.46 8.80
CA VAL A 34 2.12 -3.11 10.24
C VAL A 34 2.60 -4.28 11.11
N ALA A 35 2.12 -5.50 10.82
CA ALA A 35 2.56 -6.70 11.54
C ALA A 35 4.07 -6.96 11.36
N LEU A 36 4.62 -6.72 10.15
CA LEU A 36 6.06 -6.80 9.90
C LEU A 36 6.83 -5.77 10.72
N CYS A 37 6.41 -4.50 10.74
CA CYS A 37 7.05 -3.47 11.56
C CYS A 37 7.03 -3.81 13.05
N LEU A 38 5.90 -4.36 13.53
CA LEU A 38 5.77 -4.82 14.91
C LEU A 38 6.74 -5.98 15.19
N ASP A 39 6.82 -6.99 14.32
CA ASP A 39 7.74 -8.12 14.50
C ASP A 39 9.20 -7.67 14.51
N LEU A 40 9.60 -6.84 13.56
CA LEU A 40 10.97 -6.31 13.50
C LEU A 40 11.29 -5.48 14.75
N GLY A 41 10.40 -4.60 15.17
CA GLY A 41 10.57 -3.82 16.38
C GLY A 41 10.70 -4.65 17.65
N LEU A 42 9.93 -5.74 17.78
CA LEU A 42 10.03 -6.72 18.87
C LEU A 42 11.37 -7.47 18.82
N ARG A 43 11.83 -7.88 17.62
CA ARG A 43 13.11 -8.59 17.44
C ARG A 43 14.31 -7.75 17.86
N LEU A 44 14.31 -6.46 17.58
CA LEU A 44 15.33 -5.53 18.07
C LEU A 44 15.41 -5.45 19.59
N ARG A 45 14.36 -5.88 20.29
CA ARG A 45 14.24 -5.90 21.75
C ARG A 45 14.25 -7.32 22.34
N GLY A 46 14.73 -8.30 21.58
CA GLY A 46 14.88 -9.69 22.03
C GLY A 46 13.59 -10.51 22.11
N SER A 47 12.51 -10.04 21.48
CA SER A 47 11.23 -10.75 21.42
C SER A 47 10.79 -11.02 19.97
N SER A 48 9.52 -11.32 19.70
CA SER A 48 9.00 -11.56 18.35
C SER A 48 7.46 -11.50 18.33
N LEU A 49 6.90 -11.37 17.12
CA LEU A 49 5.46 -11.50 16.91
C LEU A 49 4.95 -12.90 17.33
N ASP A 50 5.76 -13.95 17.14
CA ASP A 50 5.40 -15.30 17.60
C ASP A 50 5.23 -15.36 19.13
N ALA A 51 6.11 -14.68 19.87
CA ALA A 51 6.00 -14.61 21.34
C ALA A 51 4.71 -13.86 21.74
N LEU A 52 4.40 -12.77 21.07
CA LEU A 52 3.16 -12.03 21.28
C LEU A 52 1.92 -12.90 20.99
N MET A 53 1.91 -13.64 19.88
CA MET A 53 0.80 -14.54 19.54
C MET A 53 0.62 -15.67 20.54
N ARG A 54 1.70 -16.23 21.09
CA ARG A 54 1.63 -17.23 22.18
C ARG A 54 1.00 -16.66 23.44
N LYS A 55 1.37 -15.43 23.83
CA LYS A 55 0.76 -14.74 24.97
C LYS A 55 -0.74 -14.49 24.77
N LEU A 56 -1.14 -14.07 23.58
CA LEU A 56 -2.56 -13.92 23.22
C LEU A 56 -3.31 -15.25 23.34
N TYR A 57 -2.71 -16.34 22.88
CA TYR A 57 -3.30 -17.67 22.97
C TYR A 57 -3.41 -18.14 24.43
N GLU A 58 -2.37 -17.97 25.26
CA GLU A 58 -2.40 -18.26 26.69
C GLU A 58 -3.49 -17.48 27.42
N ASN A 59 -3.65 -16.20 27.08
CA ASN A 59 -4.72 -15.35 27.63
C ASN A 59 -6.11 -15.87 27.22
N ALA A 60 -6.28 -16.25 25.97
CA ALA A 60 -7.53 -16.83 25.48
C ALA A 60 -7.89 -18.14 26.21
N GLN A 61 -6.91 -19.01 26.49
CA GLN A 61 -7.13 -20.22 27.28
C GLN A 61 -7.58 -19.93 28.72
N LYS A 62 -7.19 -18.79 29.27
CA LYS A 62 -7.60 -18.33 30.61
C LYS A 62 -8.90 -17.54 30.60
N GLY A 63 -9.56 -17.40 29.44
CA GLY A 63 -10.78 -16.61 29.26
C GLY A 63 -10.55 -15.09 29.31
N ILE A 64 -9.30 -14.64 29.19
CA ILE A 64 -8.97 -13.21 29.14
C ILE A 64 -9.29 -12.68 27.75
N GLN A 65 -10.18 -11.70 27.67
CA GLN A 65 -10.58 -11.09 26.41
C GLN A 65 -9.54 -10.09 25.91
N VAL A 66 -9.41 -10.01 24.58
CA VAL A 66 -8.60 -8.99 23.91
C VAL A 66 -9.36 -7.67 23.90
N HIS A 67 -8.71 -6.61 24.35
CA HIS A 67 -9.21 -5.24 24.32
C HIS A 67 -8.20 -4.30 23.62
N GLU A 68 -8.56 -3.05 23.43
CA GLU A 68 -7.80 -2.09 22.63
C GLU A 68 -6.31 -1.97 23.05
N ARG A 69 -6.03 -2.08 24.36
CA ARG A 69 -4.67 -1.95 24.90
C ARG A 69 -3.89 -3.26 25.00
N THR A 70 -4.53 -4.39 24.78
CA THR A 70 -3.91 -5.72 25.01
C THR A 70 -2.59 -5.87 24.27
N ILE A 71 -2.51 -5.43 23.02
CA ILE A 71 -1.27 -5.54 22.24
C ILE A 71 -0.15 -4.70 22.84
N VAL A 72 -0.45 -3.47 23.27
CA VAL A 72 0.53 -2.58 23.94
C VAL A 72 1.03 -3.22 25.22
N GLU A 73 0.13 -3.71 26.08
CA GLU A 73 0.44 -4.32 27.37
C GLU A 73 1.32 -5.56 27.20
N LEU A 74 1.00 -6.43 26.26
CA LEU A 74 1.80 -7.62 25.97
C LEU A 74 3.17 -7.29 25.37
N CYS A 75 3.26 -6.27 24.48
CA CYS A 75 4.56 -5.82 23.99
C CYS A 75 5.42 -5.24 25.11
N ASN A 76 4.84 -4.46 26.03
CA ASN A 76 5.53 -3.94 27.21
C ASN A 76 6.03 -5.08 28.11
N GLU A 77 5.18 -6.10 28.36
CA GLU A 77 5.56 -7.28 29.14
C GLU A 77 6.72 -8.05 28.53
N LEU A 78 6.68 -8.23 27.19
CA LEU A 78 7.67 -9.03 26.47
C LEU A 78 9.03 -8.35 26.33
N THR A 79 9.09 -7.03 26.36
CA THR A 79 10.32 -6.27 26.05
C THR A 79 10.81 -5.41 27.20
N GLY A 80 9.95 -5.08 28.15
CA GLY A 80 10.23 -4.09 29.20
C GLY A 80 10.15 -2.63 28.74
N ASP A 81 9.85 -2.37 27.46
CA ASP A 81 9.74 -1.04 26.88
C ASP A 81 8.29 -0.55 26.82
N ASN A 82 8.09 0.76 26.64
CA ASN A 82 6.78 1.34 26.41
C ASN A 82 6.47 1.39 24.90
N TRP A 83 5.47 0.63 24.47
CA TRP A 83 5.08 0.49 23.06
C TRP A 83 3.90 1.37 22.63
N ILE A 84 3.37 2.21 23.51
CA ILE A 84 2.14 2.96 23.21
C ILE A 84 2.30 3.90 22.01
N GLU A 85 3.42 4.62 21.92
CA GLU A 85 3.69 5.56 20.86
C GLU A 85 3.96 4.84 19.53
N GLN A 86 4.77 3.77 19.57
CA GLN A 86 5.09 2.96 18.38
C GLN A 86 3.84 2.34 17.78
N ILE A 87 3.00 1.72 18.60
CA ILE A 87 1.75 1.10 18.13
C ILE A 87 0.78 2.17 17.62
N ASN A 88 0.65 3.29 18.33
CA ASN A 88 -0.17 4.40 17.87
C ASN A 88 0.29 4.94 16.51
N HIS A 89 1.59 5.12 16.30
CA HIS A 89 2.15 5.53 15.02
C HIS A 89 1.84 4.53 13.90
N LEU A 90 1.99 3.22 14.16
CA LEU A 90 1.73 2.19 13.15
C LEU A 90 0.26 2.10 12.71
N ILE A 91 -0.70 2.38 13.62
CA ILE A 91 -2.13 2.08 13.41
C ILE A 91 -2.96 3.34 13.23
N ASN A 92 -2.73 4.38 14.03
CA ASN A 92 -3.63 5.54 14.15
C ASN A 92 -3.16 6.79 13.41
N THR A 93 -2.00 6.74 12.72
CA THR A 93 -1.51 7.87 11.92
C THR A 93 -1.61 7.61 10.43
N THR A 94 -1.45 8.66 9.64
CA THR A 94 -1.32 8.60 8.17
C THR A 94 0.13 8.57 7.71
N ASP A 95 1.07 8.56 8.65
CA ASP A 95 2.50 8.59 8.37
C ASP A 95 2.97 7.31 7.67
N GLU A 96 4.11 7.40 7.01
CA GLU A 96 4.76 6.24 6.40
C GLU A 96 5.21 5.26 7.49
N LEU A 97 5.12 3.97 7.19
CA LEU A 97 5.63 2.94 8.08
C LEU A 97 7.17 2.99 8.12
N PRO A 98 7.81 2.81 9.29
CA PRO A 98 9.25 2.99 9.48
C PRO A 98 10.10 1.85 8.91
N LEU A 99 9.79 1.38 7.69
CA LEU A 99 10.51 0.28 7.03
C LEU A 99 11.94 0.67 6.63
N ASP A 100 12.14 1.93 6.27
CA ASP A 100 13.44 2.51 5.95
C ASP A 100 14.40 2.53 7.15
N GLN A 101 13.85 2.63 8.37
CA GLN A 101 14.60 2.60 9.62
C GLN A 101 14.82 1.16 10.11
N LEU A 102 13.83 0.29 9.95
CA LEU A 102 13.87 -1.07 10.49
C LEU A 102 14.71 -2.03 9.64
N PHE A 103 14.60 -1.97 8.31
CA PHE A 103 15.29 -2.93 7.43
C PHE A 103 16.82 -2.91 7.54
N PRO A 104 17.49 -1.75 7.62
CA PRO A 104 18.94 -1.70 7.80
C PRO A 104 19.43 -2.43 9.05
N GLU A 105 18.68 -2.42 10.14
CA GLU A 105 19.01 -3.12 11.40
C GLU A 105 19.09 -4.65 11.22
N PHE A 106 18.48 -5.17 10.14
CA PHE A 106 18.51 -6.59 9.76
C PHE A 106 19.38 -6.85 8.53
N GLY A 107 20.21 -5.89 8.10
CA GLY A 107 21.07 -6.02 6.93
C GLY A 107 20.31 -5.99 5.60
N LEU A 108 19.09 -5.50 5.58
CA LEU A 108 18.27 -5.38 4.37
C LEU A 108 18.32 -3.95 3.84
N SER A 109 18.42 -3.81 2.51
CA SER A 109 18.24 -2.52 1.85
C SER A 109 16.78 -2.33 1.44
N TYR A 110 16.25 -1.13 1.72
CA TYR A 110 14.91 -0.74 1.32
C TYR A 110 14.97 0.34 0.24
N SER A 111 14.29 0.14 -0.84
CA SER A 111 14.11 1.16 -1.88
C SER A 111 12.71 1.09 -2.47
N LEU A 112 12.05 2.25 -2.56
CA LEU A 112 10.82 2.36 -3.32
C LEU A 112 11.16 2.32 -4.81
N LYS A 113 10.71 1.29 -5.51
CA LYS A 113 10.71 1.32 -6.97
C LYS A 113 9.53 2.16 -7.42
N ASN A 114 9.81 3.29 -8.07
CA ASN A 114 8.78 3.94 -8.86
C ASN A 114 8.24 2.92 -9.86
N ASP A 115 6.94 2.69 -9.83
CA ASP A 115 6.30 1.78 -10.78
C ASP A 115 6.37 2.38 -12.20
N LYS A 116 7.47 2.05 -12.89
CA LYS A 116 7.67 2.43 -14.30
C LYS A 116 6.77 1.63 -15.25
N SER A 117 5.95 0.72 -14.73
CA SER A 117 5.10 -0.17 -15.53
C SER A 117 3.88 0.53 -16.11
N LEU A 118 3.56 1.73 -15.65
CA LEU A 118 2.45 2.54 -16.15
C LEU A 118 2.96 3.85 -16.76
N PRO A 119 3.39 3.84 -18.03
CA PRO A 119 3.75 5.07 -18.72
C PRO A 119 2.61 6.08 -18.60
N LEU A 120 2.92 7.33 -18.30
CA LEU A 120 1.93 8.42 -18.13
C LEU A 120 0.94 8.19 -16.96
N GLY A 121 1.10 7.14 -16.14
CA GLY A 121 0.13 6.77 -15.11
C GLY A 121 -1.14 6.12 -15.65
N LEU A 122 -1.10 5.54 -16.85
CA LEU A 122 -2.24 4.91 -17.53
C LEU A 122 -2.10 3.39 -17.55
N LYS A 123 -3.19 2.68 -17.27
CA LYS A 123 -3.36 1.29 -17.64
C LYS A 123 -4.12 1.23 -18.95
N LEU A 124 -3.49 0.65 -19.96
CA LEU A 124 -3.93 0.70 -21.35
C LEU A 124 -4.24 -0.70 -21.87
N VAL A 125 -5.27 -0.78 -22.74
CA VAL A 125 -5.65 -2.01 -23.44
C VAL A 125 -5.87 -1.68 -24.93
N GLU A 126 -5.21 -2.45 -25.82
CA GLU A 126 -5.45 -2.30 -27.25
C GLU A 126 -6.84 -2.82 -27.64
N LYS A 127 -7.52 -2.05 -28.46
CA LYS A 127 -8.82 -2.33 -29.04
C LYS A 127 -8.77 -2.07 -30.58
N PRO A 128 -9.68 -2.66 -31.38
CA PRO A 128 -9.71 -2.41 -32.82
C PRO A 128 -9.84 -0.93 -33.16
N GLU A 129 -10.62 -0.19 -32.38
CA GLU A 129 -10.89 1.24 -32.55
C GLU A 129 -9.76 2.17 -32.07
N GLY A 130 -8.86 1.68 -31.21
CA GLY A 130 -7.77 2.47 -30.63
C GLY A 130 -7.24 1.88 -29.33
N VAL A 131 -6.62 2.70 -28.49
CA VAL A 131 -6.12 2.29 -27.17
C VAL A 131 -7.07 2.77 -26.09
N LEU A 132 -7.75 1.83 -25.42
CA LEU A 132 -8.66 2.12 -24.32
C LEU A 132 -7.87 2.40 -23.04
N VAL A 133 -8.17 3.52 -22.39
CA VAL A 133 -7.72 3.82 -21.02
C VAL A 133 -8.57 3.02 -20.05
N GLN A 134 -7.99 1.99 -19.46
CA GLN A 134 -8.68 1.16 -18.46
C GLN A 134 -8.73 1.84 -17.08
N SER A 135 -7.64 2.50 -16.70
CA SER A 135 -7.59 3.36 -15.51
C SER A 135 -6.50 4.42 -15.67
N ALA A 136 -6.68 5.57 -15.01
CA ALA A 136 -5.72 6.65 -14.94
C ALA A 136 -5.39 6.96 -13.48
N ARG A 137 -4.10 7.02 -13.13
CA ARG A 137 -3.65 7.44 -11.81
C ARG A 137 -3.85 8.94 -11.64
N ARG A 138 -4.46 9.36 -10.54
CA ARG A 138 -4.76 10.78 -10.26
C ARG A 138 -3.51 11.67 -10.26
N ASP A 139 -2.38 11.13 -9.79
CA ASP A 139 -1.08 11.79 -9.76
C ASP A 139 -0.26 11.62 -11.06
N GLY A 140 -0.79 10.89 -12.04
CA GLY A 140 -0.16 10.65 -13.33
C GLY A 140 -0.30 11.84 -14.30
N ALA A 141 0.71 12.02 -15.18
CA ALA A 141 0.73 13.11 -16.14
C ALA A 141 -0.49 13.10 -17.09
N ALA A 142 -0.96 11.93 -17.47
CA ALA A 142 -2.12 11.80 -18.36
C ALA A 142 -3.43 12.25 -17.70
N ALA A 143 -3.66 11.92 -16.42
CA ALA A 143 -4.82 12.39 -15.70
C ALA A 143 -4.80 13.91 -15.48
N GLN A 144 -3.62 14.48 -15.22
CA GLN A 144 -3.44 15.93 -15.14
C GLN A 144 -3.70 16.62 -16.47
N ALA A 145 -3.43 15.94 -17.60
CA ALA A 145 -3.74 16.41 -18.95
C ALA A 145 -5.20 16.18 -19.37
N GLY A 146 -6.04 15.59 -18.49
CA GLY A 146 -7.47 15.40 -18.70
C GLY A 146 -7.88 14.03 -19.25
N LEU A 147 -6.96 13.07 -19.39
CA LEU A 147 -7.31 11.69 -19.75
C LEU A 147 -7.93 10.94 -18.56
N SER A 148 -9.03 10.24 -18.84
CA SER A 148 -9.82 9.51 -17.85
C SER A 148 -10.02 8.05 -18.25
N ALA A 149 -10.46 7.23 -17.30
CA ALA A 149 -10.91 5.88 -17.59
C ALA A 149 -12.04 5.90 -18.64
N HIS A 150 -12.06 4.91 -19.51
CA HIS A 150 -12.95 4.74 -20.66
C HIS A 150 -12.67 5.64 -21.88
N ASP A 151 -11.71 6.56 -21.80
CA ASP A 151 -11.26 7.27 -23.01
C ASP A 151 -10.62 6.30 -24.01
N VAL A 152 -10.81 6.56 -25.30
CA VAL A 152 -10.17 5.81 -26.38
C VAL A 152 -9.22 6.72 -27.14
N ILE A 153 -7.92 6.45 -27.04
CA ILE A 153 -6.89 7.18 -27.77
C ILE A 153 -6.83 6.60 -29.19
N ILE A 154 -7.25 7.39 -30.16
CA ILE A 154 -7.37 6.94 -31.58
C ILE A 154 -6.06 7.15 -32.31
N ALA A 155 -5.43 8.32 -32.12
CA ALA A 155 -4.23 8.71 -32.86
C ALA A 155 -3.33 9.61 -31.99
N ILE A 156 -2.03 9.62 -32.30
CA ILE A 156 -1.02 10.51 -31.75
C ILE A 156 -0.21 11.06 -32.93
N ASP A 157 -0.16 12.38 -33.08
CA ASP A 157 0.54 13.06 -34.20
C ASP A 157 0.19 12.51 -35.56
N GLY A 158 -1.09 12.19 -35.79
CA GLY A 158 -1.60 11.63 -37.05
C GLY A 158 -1.32 10.13 -37.26
N LEU A 159 -0.64 9.47 -36.35
CA LEU A 159 -0.41 8.01 -36.38
C LEU A 159 -1.45 7.28 -35.54
N LYS A 160 -1.93 6.13 -36.03
CA LYS A 160 -2.84 5.27 -35.23
C LYS A 160 -2.20 4.94 -33.87
N ALA A 161 -2.95 5.18 -32.79
CA ALA A 161 -2.47 4.89 -31.45
C ALA A 161 -2.27 3.39 -31.22
N THR A 162 -1.17 3.04 -30.60
CA THR A 162 -0.87 1.71 -30.05
C THR A 162 -0.23 1.87 -28.68
N VAL A 163 -0.33 0.88 -27.81
CA VAL A 163 0.32 0.91 -26.50
C VAL A 163 1.83 1.15 -26.67
N LYS A 164 2.46 0.44 -27.60
CA LYS A 164 3.90 0.59 -27.90
C LYS A 164 4.28 2.01 -28.35
N LEU A 165 3.41 2.67 -29.14
CA LEU A 165 3.66 4.05 -29.57
C LEU A 165 3.57 5.02 -28.39
N LEU A 166 2.56 4.87 -27.53
CA LEU A 166 2.40 5.65 -26.31
C LEU A 166 3.60 5.52 -25.36
N GLU A 167 4.08 4.29 -25.14
CA GLU A 167 5.29 4.03 -24.35
C GLU A 167 6.54 4.68 -24.94
N LYS A 168 6.68 4.66 -26.27
CA LYS A 168 7.80 5.32 -26.96
C LYS A 168 7.77 6.83 -26.73
N TYR A 169 6.62 7.47 -26.91
CA TYR A 169 6.47 8.92 -26.70
C TYR A 169 6.68 9.30 -25.23
N ALA A 170 6.14 8.54 -24.30
CA ALA A 170 6.36 8.77 -22.87
C ALA A 170 7.86 8.78 -22.50
N LYS A 171 8.64 7.86 -23.06
CA LYS A 171 10.10 7.82 -22.87
C LYS A 171 10.82 9.03 -23.49
N GLN A 172 10.37 9.50 -24.64
CA GLN A 172 10.99 10.63 -25.32
C GLN A 172 10.78 11.96 -24.59
N VAL A 173 9.63 12.13 -23.93
CA VAL A 173 9.28 13.34 -23.18
C VAL A 173 9.84 13.32 -21.75
N GLY A 174 10.53 12.24 -21.35
CA GLY A 174 11.12 12.12 -20.00
C GLY A 174 10.09 11.94 -18.89
N ILE A 175 8.87 11.54 -19.24
CA ILE A 175 7.81 11.21 -18.29
C ILE A 175 8.00 9.74 -17.91
N TYR A 176 8.53 9.51 -16.71
CA TYR A 176 8.76 8.18 -16.14
C TYR A 176 7.88 7.96 -14.92
#